data_7bc8350714fd4b01bacfe68c505d050d
#
_entry.id   7bc8350714fd4b01bacfe68c505d050d
#
_cell.length_a   1.000
_cell.length_b   1.000
_cell.length_c   1.000
_cell.angle_alpha   90.00
_cell.angle_beta   90.00
_cell.angle_gamma   90.00
#
_symmetry.space_group_name_H-M   'P 1'
#
loop_
_entity.id
_entity.type
_entity.pdbx_description
1 polymer ?
#
loop_
_entity_poly.entity_id
_entity_poly.type
_entity_poly.pdbx_seq_one_letter_code
_entity_poly.pdbx_strand_id
1 'polypeptide(L)'
;ASIRIVTGDGAGRIDSSVAEHRPNAERVLDPFHIVSWMTDALDRVRKRLRNQARRDGNTTATEAMRGVRYAVPRNPGDLTERQSTALATLADADPKGRPYRSWQLREPLRTLPRQPVERAEAELKRWIGRASRRRIPEIVEPCGKIRTRRDDIPTTIRLGHSNARIEAFNNKIKVTIRMAHGFRNTDNLIAMIKLRCSGPPIHLPTPIP
;
A
#
# COMPACT_ATOMS: atom_id res chain seq x y z
N ALA A 1 -17.29 -21.91 -14.13
CA ALA A 1 -16.00 -21.99 -13.44
C ALA A 1 -16.17 -21.50 -12.00
N SER A 2 -15.73 -22.27 -11.01
CA SER A 2 -15.77 -21.86 -9.59
C SER A 2 -14.64 -20.87 -9.28
N ILE A 3 -14.97 -19.77 -8.64
CA ILE A 3 -13.97 -18.84 -8.11
C ILE A 3 -13.32 -19.51 -6.90
N ARG A 4 -11.99 -19.72 -6.96
CA ARG A 4 -11.22 -20.38 -5.89
C ARG A 4 -10.46 -19.38 -5.02
N ILE A 5 -10.06 -18.23 -5.56
CA ILE A 5 -9.26 -17.22 -4.90
C ILE A 5 -9.91 -15.87 -5.12
N VAL A 6 -10.02 -15.09 -4.04
CA VAL A 6 -10.49 -13.70 -4.08
C VAL A 6 -9.45 -12.81 -3.44
N THR A 7 -8.94 -11.84 -4.20
CA THR A 7 -8.01 -10.83 -3.70
C THR A 7 -8.75 -9.56 -3.33
N GLY A 8 -8.34 -8.90 -2.25
CA GLY A 8 -8.96 -7.66 -1.79
C GLY A 8 -8.01 -6.74 -1.02
N ASP A 9 -8.50 -5.53 -0.77
CA ASP A 9 -7.79 -4.49 0.00
C ASP A 9 -7.94 -4.62 1.54
N GLY A 10 -8.62 -5.68 1.99
CA GLY A 10 -8.91 -5.90 3.40
C GLY A 10 -10.12 -5.13 3.93
N ALA A 11 -10.96 -4.57 3.05
CA ALA A 11 -12.22 -3.95 3.47
C ALA A 11 -13.23 -5.01 3.95
N GLY A 12 -13.80 -4.80 5.15
CA GLY A 12 -14.72 -5.76 5.77
C GLY A 12 -15.95 -6.09 4.91
N ARG A 13 -16.44 -5.12 4.11
CA ARG A 13 -17.55 -5.34 3.17
C ARG A 13 -17.23 -6.38 2.10
N ILE A 14 -15.98 -6.44 1.64
CA ILE A 14 -15.52 -7.45 0.67
C ILE A 14 -15.53 -8.83 1.35
N ASP A 15 -15.03 -8.90 2.58
CA ASP A 15 -15.01 -10.14 3.35
C ASP A 15 -16.41 -10.71 3.57
N SER A 16 -17.37 -9.86 3.95
CA SER A 16 -18.77 -10.26 4.14
C SER A 16 -19.38 -10.79 2.83
N SER A 17 -19.14 -10.07 1.72
CA SER A 17 -19.64 -10.48 0.41
C SER A 17 -18.99 -11.80 -0.07
N VAL A 18 -17.70 -12.00 0.18
CA VAL A 18 -17.01 -13.27 -0.15
C VAL A 18 -17.55 -14.41 0.70
N ALA A 19 -17.71 -14.20 2.00
CA ALA A 19 -18.24 -15.22 2.90
C ALA A 19 -19.67 -15.65 2.51
N GLU A 20 -20.51 -14.70 2.07
CA GLU A 20 -21.88 -14.95 1.66
C GLU A 20 -21.98 -15.66 0.30
N HIS A 21 -21.26 -15.16 -0.70
CA HIS A 21 -21.44 -15.61 -2.09
C HIS A 21 -20.42 -16.65 -2.54
N ARG A 22 -19.27 -16.75 -1.87
CA ARG A 22 -18.17 -17.66 -2.22
C ARG A 22 -17.46 -18.20 -0.97
N PRO A 23 -18.18 -18.94 -0.09
CA PRO A 23 -17.64 -19.39 1.20
C PRO A 23 -16.41 -20.31 1.07
N ASN A 24 -16.28 -21.01 -0.07
CA ASN A 24 -15.16 -21.91 -0.35
C ASN A 24 -13.96 -21.20 -1.03
N ALA A 25 -14.02 -19.89 -1.27
CA ALA A 25 -12.93 -19.17 -1.88
C ALA A 25 -11.88 -18.75 -0.83
N GLU A 26 -10.62 -19.00 -1.15
CA GLU A 26 -9.48 -18.55 -0.34
C GLU A 26 -9.31 -17.03 -0.46
N ARG A 27 -9.27 -16.33 0.68
CA ARG A 27 -9.08 -14.88 0.69
C ARG A 27 -7.61 -14.55 0.72
N VAL A 28 -7.23 -13.62 -0.13
CA VAL A 28 -5.86 -13.12 -0.29
C VAL A 28 -5.87 -11.61 -0.07
N LEU A 29 -5.07 -11.14 0.87
CA LEU A 29 -4.86 -9.73 1.11
C LEU A 29 -3.78 -9.22 0.16
N ASP A 30 -4.06 -8.14 -0.57
CA ASP A 30 -3.03 -7.52 -1.41
C ASP A 30 -1.87 -6.97 -0.54
N PRO A 31 -0.63 -7.45 -0.76
CA PRO A 31 0.54 -7.03 0.02
C PRO A 31 0.78 -5.52 0.01
N PHE A 32 0.39 -4.84 -1.07
CA PHE A 32 0.50 -3.39 -1.18
C PHE A 32 -0.22 -2.67 -0.03
N HIS A 33 -1.42 -3.13 0.34
CA HIS A 33 -2.23 -2.48 1.38
C HIS A 33 -1.60 -2.58 2.76
N ILE A 34 -0.88 -3.66 3.06
CA ILE A 34 -0.18 -3.82 4.35
C ILE A 34 0.87 -2.71 4.52
N VAL A 35 1.64 -2.45 3.47
CA VAL A 35 2.67 -1.40 3.46
C VAL A 35 2.03 -0.01 3.42
N SER A 36 0.95 0.16 2.65
CA SER A 36 0.21 1.42 2.53
C SER A 36 -0.37 1.87 3.88
N TRP A 37 -1.04 1.00 4.62
CA TRP A 37 -1.58 1.33 5.95
C TRP A 37 -0.49 1.85 6.90
N MET A 38 0.69 1.26 6.84
CA MET A 38 1.81 1.69 7.68
C MET A 38 2.41 3.01 7.19
N THR A 39 2.46 3.23 5.88
CA THR A 39 2.94 4.48 5.26
C THR A 39 2.02 5.64 5.61
N ASP A 40 0.72 5.44 5.55
CA ASP A 40 -0.29 6.44 5.92
C ASP A 40 -0.22 6.79 7.42
N ALA A 41 -0.04 5.78 8.27
CA ALA A 41 0.13 6.00 9.71
C ALA A 41 1.41 6.80 10.00
N LEU A 42 2.50 6.50 9.31
CA LEU A 42 3.77 7.21 9.43
C LEU A 42 3.64 8.68 9.00
N ASP A 43 2.90 8.96 7.93
CA ASP A 43 2.62 10.36 7.53
C ASP A 43 1.73 11.07 8.54
N ARG A 44 0.77 10.40 9.18
CA ARG A 44 -0.01 10.96 10.31
C ARG A 44 0.88 11.30 11.50
N VAL A 45 1.80 10.41 11.90
CA VAL A 45 2.79 10.70 12.95
C VAL A 45 3.60 11.95 12.60
N ARG A 46 4.15 11.99 11.39
CA ARG A 46 4.91 13.13 10.88
C ARG A 46 4.12 14.44 10.96
N LYS A 47 2.87 14.44 10.46
CA LYS A 47 1.98 15.61 10.46
C LYS A 47 1.68 16.09 11.88
N ARG A 48 1.34 15.17 12.79
CA ARG A 48 1.07 15.51 14.20
C ARG A 48 2.28 16.15 14.87
N LEU A 49 3.44 15.54 14.71
CA LEU A 49 4.67 16.07 15.35
C LEU A 49 5.10 17.40 14.73
N ARG A 50 4.95 17.59 13.41
CA ARG A 50 5.18 18.88 12.78
C ARG A 50 4.24 19.96 13.33
N ASN A 51 2.96 19.65 13.49
CA ASN A 51 2.00 20.60 14.03
C ASN A 51 2.29 20.92 15.50
N GLN A 52 2.76 19.94 16.27
CA GLN A 52 3.21 20.16 17.65
C GLN A 52 4.43 21.06 17.67
N ALA A 53 5.49 20.75 16.93
CA ALA A 53 6.71 21.58 16.86
C ALA A 53 6.40 23.03 16.46
N ARG A 54 5.46 23.22 15.52
CA ARG A 54 5.02 24.55 15.10
C ARG A 54 4.32 25.33 16.23
N ARG A 55 3.49 24.67 17.03
CA ARG A 55 2.84 25.31 18.20
C ARG A 55 3.84 25.66 19.28
N ASP A 56 4.86 24.83 19.45
CA ASP A 56 5.93 25.01 20.45
C ASP A 56 7.02 26.01 19.97
N GLY A 57 6.85 26.61 18.78
CA GLY A 57 7.82 27.57 18.21
C GLY A 57 9.13 26.92 17.75
N ASN A 58 9.21 25.59 17.72
CA ASN A 58 10.42 24.88 17.29
C ASN A 58 10.50 24.79 15.76
N THR A 59 11.16 25.78 15.16
CA THR A 59 11.33 25.90 13.70
C THR A 59 12.17 24.77 13.14
N THR A 60 13.25 24.39 13.80
CA THR A 60 14.16 23.30 13.38
C THR A 60 13.41 21.97 13.26
N ALA A 61 12.66 21.59 14.29
CA ALA A 61 11.86 20.37 14.26
C ALA A 61 10.74 20.44 13.19
N THR A 62 10.12 21.62 13.01
CA THR A 62 9.09 21.83 11.99
C THR A 62 9.64 21.62 10.59
N GLU A 63 10.83 22.12 10.28
CA GLU A 63 11.48 21.97 8.98
C GLU A 63 11.99 20.55 8.77
N ALA A 64 12.56 19.90 9.78
CA ALA A 64 12.95 18.50 9.71
C ALA A 64 11.76 17.62 9.33
N MET A 65 10.59 17.80 9.99
CA MET A 65 9.36 17.06 9.67
C MET A 65 8.80 17.38 8.27
N ARG A 66 9.07 18.57 7.74
CA ARG A 66 8.72 18.95 6.36
C ARG A 66 9.65 18.28 5.36
N GLY A 67 10.96 18.29 5.61
CA GLY A 67 11.99 17.76 4.72
C GLY A 67 11.84 16.28 4.43
N VAL A 68 11.37 15.49 5.41
CA VAL A 68 11.20 14.02 5.24
C VAL A 68 9.91 13.60 4.56
N ARG A 69 9.02 14.52 4.18
CA ARG A 69 7.73 14.18 3.58
C ARG A 69 7.83 13.20 2.39
N TYR A 70 8.82 13.41 1.54
CA TYR A 70 9.04 12.59 0.34
C TYR A 70 10.01 11.43 0.54
N ALA A 71 10.75 11.41 1.66
CA ALA A 71 11.62 10.30 2.05
C ALA A 71 10.85 9.17 2.71
N VAL A 72 9.88 9.52 3.56
CA VAL A 72 9.07 8.57 4.34
C VAL A 72 8.39 7.47 3.50
N PRO A 73 7.76 7.73 2.34
CA PRO A 73 7.13 6.68 1.54
C PRO A 73 8.11 5.90 0.68
N ARG A 74 9.36 6.34 0.52
CA ARG A 74 10.35 5.68 -0.34
C ARG A 74 10.98 4.46 0.32
N ASN A 75 11.49 3.54 -0.51
CA ASN A 75 12.30 2.44 -0.02
C ASN A 75 13.72 2.96 0.34
N PRO A 76 14.41 2.31 1.29
CA PRO A 76 15.76 2.75 1.69
C PRO A 76 16.74 2.82 0.53
N GLY A 77 16.69 1.88 -0.41
CA GLY A 77 17.56 1.85 -1.60
C GLY A 77 17.26 2.92 -2.67
N ASP A 78 16.07 3.54 -2.59
CA ASP A 78 15.62 4.58 -3.54
C ASP A 78 15.78 5.99 -2.97
N LEU A 79 16.35 6.12 -1.76
CA LEU A 79 16.59 7.41 -1.12
C LEU A 79 17.77 8.13 -1.77
N THR A 80 17.58 9.41 -2.06
CA THR A 80 18.72 10.30 -2.36
C THR A 80 19.51 10.55 -1.11
N GLU A 81 20.78 10.94 -1.24
CA GLU A 81 21.64 11.29 -0.10
C GLU A 81 20.99 12.36 0.80
N ARG A 82 20.39 13.39 0.20
CA ARG A 82 19.62 14.42 0.92
C ARG A 82 18.45 13.85 1.71
N GLN A 83 17.73 12.86 1.16
CA GLN A 83 16.61 12.22 1.84
C GLN A 83 17.07 11.29 2.97
N SER A 84 18.19 10.60 2.77
CA SER A 84 18.81 9.76 3.79
C SER A 84 19.27 10.60 4.97
N THR A 85 19.97 11.72 4.73
CA THR A 85 20.38 12.68 5.77
C THR A 85 19.15 13.25 6.50
N ALA A 86 18.10 13.63 5.79
CA ALA A 86 16.88 14.13 6.40
C ALA A 86 16.18 13.09 7.32
N LEU A 87 16.21 11.80 6.95
CA LEU A 87 15.70 10.72 7.80
C LEU A 87 16.57 10.48 9.03
N ALA A 88 17.89 10.60 8.91
CA ALA A 88 18.80 10.52 10.05
C ALA A 88 18.54 11.67 11.04
N THR A 89 18.44 12.90 10.54
CA THR A 89 18.12 14.09 11.36
C THR A 89 16.75 13.97 12.05
N LEU A 90 15.83 13.20 11.47
CA LEU A 90 14.52 12.96 12.06
C LEU A 90 14.59 12.20 13.40
N ALA A 91 15.60 11.35 13.58
CA ALA A 91 15.81 10.63 14.83
C ALA A 91 16.11 11.62 15.99
N ASP A 92 16.80 12.72 15.68
CA ASP A 92 17.22 13.74 16.63
C ASP A 92 16.14 14.81 16.88
N ALA A 93 15.25 15.01 15.90
CA ALA A 93 14.20 16.04 15.95
C ALA A 93 13.05 15.74 16.94
N ASP A 94 12.90 14.51 17.39
CA ASP A 94 11.94 14.09 18.42
C ASP A 94 12.64 13.31 19.53
N PRO A 95 12.71 13.82 20.77
CA PRO A 95 13.39 13.15 21.89
C PRO A 95 12.88 11.73 22.17
N LYS A 96 11.64 11.43 21.76
CA LYS A 96 11.07 10.10 21.87
C LYS A 96 11.31 9.22 20.62
N GLY A 97 11.96 9.76 19.58
CA GLY A 97 12.27 9.05 18.33
C GLY A 97 11.06 8.44 17.61
N ARG A 98 9.84 8.98 17.82
CA ARG A 98 8.59 8.39 17.31
C ARG A 98 8.56 8.27 15.79
N PRO A 99 8.96 9.27 14.98
CA PRO A 99 8.93 9.17 13.54
C PRO A 99 9.87 8.08 13.01
N TYR A 100 11.10 8.06 13.52
CA TYR A 100 12.10 7.06 13.13
C TYR A 100 11.69 5.65 13.56
N ARG A 101 11.18 5.49 14.76
CA ARG A 101 10.63 4.21 15.25
C ARG A 101 9.44 3.73 14.41
N SER A 102 8.59 4.63 13.94
CA SER A 102 7.47 4.30 13.06
C SER A 102 7.98 3.87 11.68
N TRP A 103 8.99 4.56 11.15
CA TRP A 103 9.64 4.20 9.90
C TRP A 103 10.28 2.80 9.97
N GLN A 104 10.99 2.51 11.06
CA GLN A 104 11.54 1.17 11.31
C GLN A 104 10.50 0.05 11.35
N LEU A 105 9.24 0.33 11.70
CA LEU A 105 8.16 -0.65 11.67
C LEU A 105 7.65 -0.92 10.25
N ARG A 106 7.81 0.00 9.31
CA ARG A 106 7.36 -0.18 7.93
C ARG A 106 8.23 -1.18 7.15
N GLU A 107 9.53 -1.14 7.33
CA GLU A 107 10.48 -1.92 6.53
C GLU A 107 10.30 -3.45 6.63
N PRO A 108 10.12 -4.04 7.81
CA PRO A 108 9.83 -5.47 7.89
C PRO A 108 8.56 -5.89 7.14
N LEU A 109 7.53 -5.04 7.12
CA LEU A 109 6.30 -5.34 6.37
C LEU A 109 6.52 -5.29 4.85
N ARG A 110 7.37 -4.37 4.38
CA ARG A 110 7.71 -4.25 2.96
C ARG A 110 8.46 -5.48 2.43
N THR A 111 9.32 -6.05 3.24
CA THR A 111 10.12 -7.22 2.87
C THR A 111 9.41 -8.56 3.13
N LEU A 112 8.33 -8.53 3.92
CA LEU A 112 7.59 -9.72 4.32
C LEU A 112 7.12 -10.60 3.14
N PRO A 113 6.53 -10.05 2.04
CA PRO A 113 6.05 -10.85 0.93
C PRO A 113 7.15 -11.57 0.11
N ARG A 114 8.40 -11.22 0.36
CA ARG A 114 9.57 -11.82 -0.34
C ARG A 114 10.24 -12.93 0.46
N GLN A 115 9.70 -13.26 1.63
CA GLN A 115 10.26 -14.27 2.53
C GLN A 115 9.53 -15.62 2.36
N PRO A 116 10.19 -16.75 2.70
CA PRO A 116 9.50 -18.02 2.87
C PRO A 116 8.35 -17.89 3.89
N VAL A 117 7.27 -18.63 3.69
CA VAL A 117 6.01 -18.47 4.48
C VAL A 117 6.26 -18.63 5.97
N GLU A 118 7.00 -19.64 6.38
CA GLU A 118 7.28 -19.97 7.79
C GLU A 118 8.06 -18.82 8.47
N ARG A 119 9.00 -18.24 7.74
CA ARG A 119 9.76 -17.07 8.22
C ARG A 119 8.88 -15.84 8.29
N ALA A 120 8.02 -15.64 7.30
CA ALA A 120 7.09 -14.51 7.26
C ALA A 120 6.09 -14.55 8.42
N GLU A 121 5.56 -15.72 8.79
CA GLU A 121 4.68 -15.89 9.95
C GLU A 121 5.38 -15.50 11.27
N ALA A 122 6.59 -15.99 11.47
CA ALA A 122 7.39 -15.67 12.65
C ALA A 122 7.72 -14.17 12.72
N GLU A 123 8.07 -13.55 11.58
CA GLU A 123 8.34 -12.12 11.47
C GLU A 123 7.08 -11.29 11.74
N LEU A 124 5.94 -11.69 11.18
CA LEU A 124 4.65 -11.03 11.39
C LEU A 124 4.25 -11.04 12.87
N LYS A 125 4.37 -12.18 13.53
CA LYS A 125 4.11 -12.30 14.98
C LYS A 125 5.02 -11.38 15.79
N ARG A 126 6.32 -11.36 15.50
CA ARG A 126 7.30 -10.46 16.14
C ARG A 126 6.96 -8.99 15.86
N TRP A 127 6.57 -8.67 14.63
CA TRP A 127 6.18 -7.32 14.23
C TRP A 127 4.97 -6.82 15.02
N ILE A 128 3.89 -7.60 15.09
CA ILE A 128 2.67 -7.26 15.86
C ILE A 128 3.02 -6.98 17.32
N GLY A 129 3.85 -7.83 17.94
CA GLY A 129 4.30 -7.63 19.30
C GLY A 129 5.12 -6.35 19.49
N ARG A 130 6.00 -6.00 18.54
CA ARG A 130 6.79 -4.75 18.58
C ARG A 130 5.90 -3.52 18.37
N ALA A 131 5.01 -3.54 17.37
CA ALA A 131 4.13 -2.43 17.04
C ALA A 131 3.19 -2.09 18.20
N SER A 132 2.58 -3.09 18.82
CA SER A 132 1.67 -2.93 19.97
C SER A 132 2.34 -2.22 21.17
N ARG A 133 3.63 -2.50 21.42
CA ARG A 133 4.38 -1.92 22.55
C ARG A 133 4.93 -0.52 22.30
N ARG A 134 4.91 -0.02 21.06
CA ARG A 134 5.49 1.30 20.73
C ARG A 134 4.71 2.49 21.29
N ARG A 135 3.46 2.32 21.67
CA ARG A 135 2.58 3.36 22.24
C ARG A 135 2.50 4.63 21.37
N ILE A 136 2.51 4.46 20.04
CA ILE A 136 2.34 5.54 19.07
C ILE A 136 0.90 5.44 18.58
N PRO A 137 0.02 6.44 18.86
CA PRO A 137 -1.41 6.34 18.60
C PRO A 137 -1.75 5.97 17.15
N GLU A 138 -1.04 6.57 16.19
CA GLU A 138 -1.29 6.33 14.76
C GLU A 138 -0.91 4.93 14.29
N ILE A 139 -0.10 4.19 15.06
CA ILE A 139 0.30 2.81 14.77
C ILE A 139 -0.73 1.80 15.28
N VAL A 140 -1.60 2.20 16.21
CA VAL A 140 -2.60 1.29 16.81
C VAL A 140 -3.56 0.77 15.75
N GLU A 141 -4.07 1.64 14.87
CA GLU A 141 -5.01 1.26 13.82
C GLU A 141 -4.41 0.25 12.82
N PRO A 142 -3.25 0.53 12.15
CA PRO A 142 -2.67 -0.45 11.23
C PRO A 142 -2.21 -1.72 11.94
N CYS A 143 -1.76 -1.65 13.18
CA CYS A 143 -1.43 -2.84 13.97
C CYS A 143 -2.68 -3.72 14.22
N GLY A 144 -3.83 -3.10 14.51
CA GLY A 144 -5.11 -3.79 14.63
C GLY A 144 -5.53 -4.47 13.33
N LYS A 145 -5.49 -3.75 12.21
CA LYS A 145 -5.79 -4.28 10.87
C LYS A 145 -4.90 -5.48 10.53
N ILE A 146 -3.58 -5.35 10.71
CA ILE A 146 -2.63 -6.42 10.43
C ILE A 146 -2.85 -7.63 11.35
N ARG A 147 -3.16 -7.40 12.62
CA ARG A 147 -3.50 -8.48 13.57
C ARG A 147 -4.75 -9.25 13.16
N THR A 148 -5.79 -8.57 12.72
CA THR A 148 -7.03 -9.20 12.22
C THR A 148 -6.78 -10.02 10.96
N ARG A 149 -5.79 -9.62 10.13
CA ARG A 149 -5.43 -10.27 8.86
C ARG A 149 -4.23 -11.21 8.95
N ARG A 150 -3.80 -11.56 10.17
CA ARG A 150 -2.58 -12.36 10.40
C ARG A 150 -2.59 -13.69 9.67
N ASP A 151 -3.76 -14.29 9.46
CA ASP A 151 -3.91 -15.60 8.81
C ASP A 151 -4.03 -15.45 7.27
N ASP A 152 -4.54 -14.32 6.80
CA ASP A 152 -4.65 -14.01 5.37
C ASP A 152 -3.26 -13.68 4.75
N ILE A 153 -2.35 -13.07 5.52
CA ILE A 153 -1.03 -12.62 5.04
C ILE A 153 -0.13 -13.80 4.61
N PRO A 154 0.05 -14.88 5.39
CA PRO A 154 0.78 -16.07 4.95
C PRO A 154 0.16 -16.71 3.71
N THR A 155 -1.16 -16.78 3.63
CA THR A 155 -1.88 -17.26 2.45
C THR A 155 -1.54 -16.42 1.21
N THR A 156 -1.51 -15.09 1.35
CA THR A 156 -1.08 -14.17 0.30
C THR A 156 0.35 -14.47 -0.19
N ILE A 157 1.27 -14.71 0.73
CA ILE A 157 2.67 -15.01 0.42
C ILE A 157 2.78 -16.35 -0.30
N ARG A 158 2.08 -17.37 0.19
CA ARG A 158 2.05 -18.72 -0.38
C ARG A 158 1.52 -18.74 -1.82
N LEU A 159 0.44 -18.00 -2.08
CA LEU A 159 -0.23 -17.98 -3.37
C LEU A 159 0.38 -16.97 -4.35
N GLY A 160 1.11 -15.96 -3.86
CA GLY A 160 1.78 -14.95 -4.70
C GLY A 160 0.82 -14.04 -5.49
N HIS A 161 -0.46 -14.00 -5.14
CA HIS A 161 -1.44 -13.16 -5.83
C HIS A 161 -1.43 -11.72 -5.32
N SER A 162 -1.61 -10.79 -6.24
CA SER A 162 -1.76 -9.35 -5.94
C SER A 162 -2.80 -8.72 -6.85
N ASN A 163 -3.28 -7.54 -6.47
CA ASN A 163 -4.20 -6.75 -7.28
C ASN A 163 -3.49 -5.97 -8.42
N ALA A 164 -2.17 -6.10 -8.57
CA ALA A 164 -1.38 -5.34 -9.53
C ALA A 164 -1.94 -5.41 -10.97
N ARG A 165 -2.42 -6.58 -11.39
CA ARG A 165 -3.05 -6.76 -12.71
C ARG A 165 -4.34 -5.97 -12.84
N ILE A 166 -5.19 -5.98 -11.81
CA ILE A 166 -6.47 -5.25 -11.78
C ILE A 166 -6.19 -3.73 -11.74
N GLU A 167 -5.21 -3.31 -10.97
CA GLU A 167 -4.79 -1.90 -10.92
C GLU A 167 -4.24 -1.42 -12.26
N ALA A 168 -3.44 -2.24 -12.95
CA ALA A 168 -2.95 -1.94 -14.30
C ALA A 168 -4.12 -1.79 -15.29
N PHE A 169 -5.16 -2.64 -15.22
CA PHE A 169 -6.37 -2.49 -16.02
C PHE A 169 -7.13 -1.22 -15.67
N ASN A 170 -7.34 -0.93 -14.40
CA ASN A 170 -8.00 0.29 -13.95
C ASN A 170 -7.27 1.55 -14.42
N ASN A 171 -5.94 1.53 -14.44
CA ASN A 171 -5.15 2.62 -14.97
C ASN A 171 -5.32 2.77 -16.48
N LYS A 172 -5.33 1.67 -17.25
CA LYS A 172 -5.63 1.71 -18.69
C LYS A 172 -7.01 2.31 -18.96
N ILE A 173 -8.03 1.93 -18.17
CA ILE A 173 -9.39 2.46 -18.26
C ILE A 173 -9.38 3.97 -18.00
N LYS A 174 -8.76 4.43 -16.92
CA LYS A 174 -8.66 5.86 -16.58
C LYS A 174 -7.96 6.66 -17.67
N VAL A 175 -6.87 6.13 -18.24
CA VAL A 175 -6.17 6.78 -19.35
C VAL A 175 -7.06 6.82 -20.59
N THR A 176 -7.79 5.75 -20.91
CA THR A 176 -8.72 5.72 -22.05
C THR A 176 -9.80 6.79 -21.93
N ILE A 177 -10.41 6.93 -20.74
CA ILE A 177 -11.43 7.95 -20.48
C ILE A 177 -10.85 9.37 -20.64
N ARG A 178 -9.63 9.61 -20.12
CA ARG A 178 -8.98 10.93 -20.22
C ARG A 178 -8.62 11.29 -21.65
N MET A 179 -8.08 10.35 -22.43
CA MET A 179 -7.73 10.56 -23.84
C MET A 179 -8.94 10.86 -24.73
N ALA A 180 -10.10 10.29 -24.39
CA ALA A 180 -11.36 10.53 -25.10
C ALA A 180 -12.13 11.74 -24.57
N HIS A 181 -11.58 12.52 -23.64
CA HIS A 181 -12.27 13.61 -22.95
C HIS A 181 -13.64 13.21 -22.35
N GLY A 182 -13.79 11.94 -22.00
CA GLY A 182 -15.01 11.33 -21.51
C GLY A 182 -15.78 10.53 -22.57
N PHE A 183 -16.83 9.87 -22.11
CA PHE A 183 -17.74 9.11 -22.98
C PHE A 183 -19.19 9.49 -22.65
N ARG A 184 -19.98 9.82 -23.65
CA ARG A 184 -21.42 10.08 -23.48
C ARG A 184 -22.23 8.78 -23.36
N ASN A 185 -21.74 7.70 -24.01
CA ASN A 185 -22.38 6.40 -24.04
C ASN A 185 -21.49 5.38 -23.34
N THR A 186 -22.05 4.66 -22.36
CA THR A 186 -21.36 3.63 -21.59
C THR A 186 -20.97 2.43 -22.47
N ASP A 187 -21.78 2.08 -23.48
CA ASP A 187 -21.47 0.94 -24.36
C ASP A 187 -20.24 1.23 -25.22
N ASN A 188 -20.11 2.47 -25.70
CA ASN A 188 -18.89 2.92 -26.40
C ASN A 188 -17.65 2.87 -25.51
N LEU A 189 -17.79 3.25 -24.22
CA LEU A 189 -16.72 3.11 -23.26
C LEU A 189 -16.32 1.64 -23.07
N ILE A 190 -17.30 0.76 -22.88
CA ILE A 190 -17.06 -0.69 -22.70
C ILE A 190 -16.40 -1.28 -23.95
N ALA A 191 -16.89 -0.95 -25.15
CA ALA A 191 -16.29 -1.38 -26.41
C ALA A 191 -14.83 -0.95 -26.55
N MET A 192 -14.53 0.33 -26.23
CA MET A 192 -13.18 0.86 -26.27
C MET A 192 -12.25 0.20 -25.23
N ILE A 193 -12.77 -0.07 -24.03
CA ILE A 193 -12.00 -0.78 -22.98
C ILE A 193 -11.69 -2.20 -23.44
N LYS A 194 -12.68 -2.93 -23.99
CA LYS A 194 -12.47 -4.26 -24.55
C LYS A 194 -11.41 -4.24 -25.65
N LEU A 195 -11.51 -3.32 -26.59
CA LEU A 195 -10.53 -3.17 -27.69
C LEU A 195 -9.10 -2.94 -27.15
N ARG A 196 -8.91 -2.02 -26.22
CA ARG A 196 -7.58 -1.66 -25.69
C ARG A 196 -7.01 -2.68 -24.70
N CYS A 197 -7.85 -3.42 -24.01
CA CYS A 197 -7.41 -4.32 -22.92
C CYS A 197 -7.34 -5.79 -23.36
N SER A 198 -8.08 -6.23 -24.38
CA SER A 198 -8.06 -7.62 -24.86
C SER A 198 -6.89 -7.93 -25.82
N GLY A 199 -6.21 -6.87 -26.36
CA GLY A 199 -5.10 -7.06 -27.31
C GLY A 199 -5.50 -7.84 -28.57
N PRO A 200 -6.66 -7.56 -29.23
CA PRO A 200 -7.04 -8.28 -30.44
C PRO A 200 -5.98 -7.99 -31.55
N PRO A 201 -5.69 -8.95 -32.43
CA PRO A 201 -4.88 -8.70 -33.58
C PRO A 201 -5.61 -7.69 -34.50
N ILE A 202 -5.02 -6.52 -34.68
CA ILE A 202 -5.55 -5.48 -35.57
C ILE A 202 -4.88 -5.66 -36.92
N HIS A 203 -5.64 -6.10 -37.91
CA HIS A 203 -5.19 -6.09 -39.31
C HIS A 203 -5.57 -4.76 -39.94
N LEU A 204 -4.59 -3.92 -40.18
CA LEU A 204 -4.80 -2.71 -40.96
C LEU A 204 -4.97 -3.09 -42.44
N PRO A 205 -5.92 -2.47 -43.17
CA PRO A 205 -6.00 -2.68 -44.60
C PRO A 205 -4.69 -2.24 -45.25
N THR A 206 -4.14 -3.09 -46.08
CA THR A 206 -2.94 -2.74 -46.86
C THR A 206 -3.28 -1.53 -47.74
N PRO A 207 -2.44 -0.47 -47.79
CA PRO A 207 -2.71 0.62 -48.72
C PRO A 207 -2.77 0.04 -50.16
N ILE A 208 -3.86 0.32 -50.82
CA ILE A 208 -3.98 -0.01 -52.26
C ILE A 208 -2.98 0.87 -52.99
N PRO A 209 -2.08 0.28 -53.81
CA PRO A 209 -1.04 1.05 -54.55
C PRO A 209 -1.62 2.05 -55.54
#